data_e5638c7df6a83865db8f1dbd51255f93
#
_entry.id   e5638c7df6a83865db8f1dbd51255f93
#
_cell.length_a   1.000
_cell.length_b   1.000
_cell.length_c   1.000
_cell.angle_alpha   90.00
_cell.angle_beta   90.00
_cell.angle_gamma   90.00
#
_symmetry.space_group_name_H-M   'P 1'
#
loop_
_entity.id
_entity.type
_entity.pdbx_description
1 polymer ?
#
loop_
_entity_poly.entity_id
_entity_poly.type
_entity_poly.pdbx_seq_one_letter_code
_entity_poly.pdbx_strand_id
1 'polypeptide(L)'
;MKMKAIVTVTLKPSILDPQGEAVAHALQNMGVKGVQSVRIGKHIELEIEGGDEKALRAKLEEISKELLSNPVMENFHLDLRAGG
;
A
#
# COMPACT_ATOMS: atom_id res chain seq x y z
N MET A 1 -10.94 19.21 12.45
CA MET A 1 -11.42 17.87 12.09
C MET A 1 -10.24 16.99 11.72
N LYS A 2 -10.12 15.87 12.37
CA LYS A 2 -9.02 14.94 12.08
C LYS A 2 -9.41 13.97 10.97
N MET A 3 -8.47 13.71 10.10
CA MET A 3 -8.64 12.71 9.06
C MET A 3 -7.48 11.72 9.11
N LYS A 4 -7.77 10.49 8.75
CA LYS A 4 -6.75 9.44 8.68
C LYS A 4 -6.69 8.94 7.25
N ALA A 5 -5.48 8.97 6.69
CA ALA A 5 -5.22 8.44 5.37
C ALA A 5 -4.39 7.17 5.49
N ILE A 6 -4.79 6.15 4.78
CA ILE A 6 -4.04 4.90 4.72
C ILE A 6 -3.64 4.67 3.26
N VAL A 7 -2.35 4.59 3.02
CA VAL A 7 -1.82 4.32 1.69
C VAL A 7 -1.18 2.95 1.69
N THR A 8 -1.72 2.06 0.89
CA THR A 8 -1.17 0.71 0.72
C THR A 8 -0.44 0.66 -0.60
N VAL A 9 0.82 0.27 -0.57
CA VAL A 9 1.70 0.23 -1.74
C VAL A 9 2.15 -1.20 -1.98
N THR A 10 1.94 -1.72 -3.18
CA THR A 10 2.37 -3.06 -3.56
C THR A 10 3.04 -3.01 -4.93
N LEU A 11 3.93 -3.96 -5.19
CA LEU A 11 4.51 -4.11 -6.51
C LEU A 11 3.44 -4.47 -7.54
N LYS A 12 3.57 -3.97 -8.74
CA LYS A 12 2.67 -4.33 -9.84
C LYS A 12 2.73 -5.84 -10.08
N PRO A 13 1.62 -6.45 -10.50
CA PRO A 13 1.58 -7.91 -10.73
C PRO A 13 2.65 -8.41 -11.71
N SER A 14 3.06 -7.58 -12.65
CA SER A 14 4.09 -7.95 -13.63
C SER A 14 5.51 -7.85 -13.10
N ILE A 15 5.70 -7.31 -11.91
CA ILE A 15 7.03 -7.13 -11.32
C ILE A 15 7.30 -8.27 -10.35
N LEU A 16 8.50 -8.83 -10.44
CA LEU A 16 8.95 -9.89 -9.53
C LEU A 16 9.05 -9.35 -8.11
N ASP A 17 8.53 -10.09 -7.15
CA ASP A 17 8.61 -9.78 -5.73
C ASP A 17 9.48 -10.81 -5.03
N PRO A 18 10.79 -10.58 -4.90
CA PRO A 18 11.69 -11.57 -4.28
C PRO A 18 11.34 -11.86 -2.84
N GLN A 19 10.87 -10.86 -2.09
CA GLN A 19 10.46 -11.05 -0.69
C GLN A 19 9.22 -11.91 -0.61
N GLY A 20 8.24 -11.65 -1.47
CA GLY A 20 7.01 -12.44 -1.52
C GLY A 20 7.29 -13.88 -1.91
N GLU A 21 8.18 -14.10 -2.87
CA GLU A 21 8.57 -15.46 -3.26
C GLU A 21 9.26 -16.20 -2.11
N ALA A 22 10.15 -15.54 -1.38
CA ALA A 22 10.82 -16.14 -0.24
C ALA A 22 9.82 -16.57 0.84
N VAL A 23 8.82 -15.73 1.10
CA VAL A 23 7.76 -16.06 2.07
C VAL A 23 6.92 -17.23 1.56
N ALA A 24 6.59 -17.26 0.27
CA ALA A 24 5.82 -18.35 -0.31
C ALA A 24 6.55 -19.69 -0.15
N HIS A 25 7.86 -19.70 -0.42
CA HIS A 25 8.69 -20.90 -0.24
C HIS A 25 8.73 -21.34 1.23
N ALA A 26 8.88 -20.38 2.15
CA ALA A 26 8.90 -20.69 3.58
C ALA A 26 7.57 -21.31 4.02
N LEU A 27 6.45 -20.79 3.54
CA LEU A 27 5.13 -21.33 3.87
C LEU A 27 4.96 -22.75 3.36
N GLN A 28 5.43 -23.03 2.15
CA GLN A 28 5.38 -24.37 1.60
C GLN A 28 6.22 -25.35 2.45
N ASN A 29 7.41 -24.92 2.86
CA ASN A 29 8.28 -25.72 3.72
C ASN A 29 7.67 -25.97 5.10
N MET A 30 6.81 -25.08 5.56
CA MET A 30 6.10 -25.24 6.83
C MET A 30 4.81 -26.04 6.70
N GLY A 31 4.53 -26.56 5.52
CA GLY A 31 3.37 -27.40 5.31
C GLY A 31 2.08 -26.67 4.96
N VAL A 32 2.15 -25.38 4.68
CA VAL A 32 0.98 -24.63 4.23
C VAL A 32 0.79 -24.88 2.74
N LYS A 33 -0.32 -25.53 2.40
CA LYS A 33 -0.63 -25.87 1.02
C LYS A 33 -1.62 -24.88 0.43
N GLY A 34 -1.59 -24.72 -0.89
CA GLY A 34 -2.54 -23.90 -1.59
C GLY A 34 -2.16 -22.42 -1.71
N VAL A 35 -0.99 -22.03 -1.22
CA VAL A 35 -0.51 -20.68 -1.39
C VAL A 35 0.01 -20.51 -2.81
N GLN A 36 -0.69 -19.75 -3.63
CA GLN A 36 -0.33 -19.54 -5.02
C GLN A 36 0.57 -18.36 -5.24
N SER A 37 0.41 -17.32 -4.42
CA SER A 37 1.28 -16.14 -4.50
C SER A 37 1.31 -15.42 -3.17
N VAL A 38 2.42 -14.74 -2.92
CA VAL A 38 2.59 -13.88 -1.76
C VAL A 38 3.14 -12.55 -2.25
N ARG A 39 2.54 -11.47 -1.80
CA ARG A 39 3.02 -10.14 -2.13
C ARG A 39 3.26 -9.36 -0.85
N ILE A 40 4.39 -8.69 -0.82
CA ILE A 40 4.77 -7.86 0.32
C ILE A 40 4.74 -6.42 -0.13
N GLY A 41 4.14 -5.57 0.68
CA GLY A 41 4.03 -4.15 0.39
C GLY A 41 4.20 -3.31 1.62
N LYS A 42 3.85 -2.03 1.49
CA LYS A 42 3.95 -1.05 2.57
C LYS A 42 2.56 -0.62 2.99
N HIS A 43 2.43 -0.35 4.27
CA HIS A 43 1.23 0.22 4.86
C HIS A 43 1.63 1.55 5.48
N ILE A 44 1.11 2.65 4.96
CA ILE A 44 1.48 3.99 5.40
C ILE A 44 0.26 4.67 5.99
N GLU A 45 0.35 5.12 7.23
CA GLU A 45 -0.73 5.81 7.90
C GLU A 45 -0.35 7.28 8.12
N LEU A 46 -1.26 8.17 7.75
CA LEU A 46 -1.08 9.59 7.95
C LEU A 46 -2.25 10.14 8.76
N GLU A 47 -1.94 10.90 9.80
CA GLU A 47 -2.95 11.62 10.56
C GLU A 47 -2.86 13.08 10.15
N ILE A 48 -3.99 13.64 9.71
CA ILE A 48 -4.03 14.99 9.15
C ILE A 48 -5.12 15.78 9.86
N GLU A 49 -4.80 16.99 10.25
CA GLU A 49 -5.74 17.85 10.95
C GLU A 49 -6.22 18.96 10.05
N GLY A 50 -7.54 19.13 9.97
CA GLY A 50 -8.17 20.22 9.23
C GLY A 50 -8.25 19.99 7.74
N GLY A 51 -8.79 20.98 7.04
CA GLY A 51 -8.80 21.01 5.60
C GLY A 51 -10.07 20.51 4.93
N ASP A 52 -10.11 20.74 3.63
CA ASP A 52 -11.19 20.29 2.76
C ASP A 52 -10.88 18.88 2.26
N GLU A 53 -11.82 17.95 2.46
CA GLU A 53 -11.63 16.55 2.09
C GLU A 53 -11.27 16.37 0.61
N LYS A 54 -11.92 17.11 -0.28
CA LYS A 54 -11.64 16.98 -1.72
C LYS A 54 -10.24 17.44 -2.07
N ALA A 55 -9.84 18.61 -1.55
CA ALA A 55 -8.50 19.13 -1.80
C ALA A 55 -7.44 18.22 -1.19
N LEU A 56 -7.71 17.69 0.00
CA LEU A 56 -6.81 16.81 0.70
C LEU A 56 -6.65 15.47 -0.05
N ARG A 57 -7.75 14.91 -0.55
CA ARG A 57 -7.70 13.66 -1.32
C ARG A 57 -6.85 13.84 -2.59
N ALA A 58 -7.06 14.92 -3.32
CA ALA A 58 -6.28 15.19 -4.53
C ALA A 58 -4.80 15.33 -4.22
N LYS A 59 -4.47 16.03 -3.14
CA LYS A 59 -3.09 16.21 -2.73
C LYS A 59 -2.45 14.91 -2.28
N LEU A 60 -3.20 14.09 -1.54
CA LEU A 60 -2.70 12.80 -1.07
C LEU A 60 -2.49 11.81 -2.22
N GLU A 61 -3.35 11.84 -3.23
CA GLU A 61 -3.14 11.01 -4.41
C GLU A 61 -1.86 11.38 -5.14
N GLU A 62 -1.61 12.68 -5.29
CA GLU A 62 -0.39 13.16 -5.90
C GLU A 62 0.84 12.73 -5.10
N ILE A 63 0.81 12.91 -3.77
CA ILE A 63 1.90 12.53 -2.89
C ILE A 63 2.12 11.02 -2.91
N SER A 64 1.05 10.24 -2.90
CA SER A 64 1.15 8.78 -2.93
C SER A 64 1.82 8.32 -4.22
N LYS A 65 1.47 8.93 -5.33
CA LYS A 65 2.04 8.58 -6.63
C LYS A 65 3.50 8.99 -6.74
N GLU A 66 3.86 10.19 -6.29
CA GLU A 66 5.18 10.75 -6.55
C GLU A 66 6.19 10.50 -5.43
N LEU A 67 5.74 10.42 -4.20
CA LEU A 67 6.61 10.32 -3.04
C LEU A 67 6.55 8.97 -2.34
N LEU A 68 5.35 8.45 -2.13
CA LEU A 68 5.16 7.27 -1.30
C LEU A 68 5.29 5.95 -2.07
N SER A 69 5.14 6.00 -3.38
CA SER A 69 5.28 4.82 -4.23
C SER A 69 6.17 5.11 -5.43
N ASN A 70 6.61 4.05 -6.08
CA ASN A 70 7.34 4.16 -7.34
C ASN A 70 6.37 3.83 -8.47
N PRO A 71 5.91 4.83 -9.26
CA PRO A 71 4.85 4.60 -10.25
C PRO A 71 5.25 3.64 -11.37
N VAL A 72 6.55 3.40 -11.56
CA VAL A 72 7.02 2.45 -12.56
C VAL A 72 6.82 1.01 -12.11
N MET A 73 7.08 0.73 -10.83
CA MET A 73 7.09 -0.63 -10.29
C MET A 73 5.97 -0.93 -9.31
N GLU A 74 5.32 0.08 -8.76
CA GLU A 74 4.38 -0.08 -7.67
C GLU A 74 3.01 0.50 -7.99
N ASN A 75 1.98 -0.11 -7.43
CA ASN A 75 0.64 0.44 -7.37
C ASN A 75 0.38 0.93 -5.95
N PHE A 76 -0.54 1.86 -5.80
CA PHE A 76 -0.96 2.31 -4.47
C PHE A 76 -2.48 2.33 -4.37
N HIS A 77 -2.96 2.22 -3.15
CA HIS A 77 -4.37 2.37 -2.83
C HIS A 77 -4.49 3.37 -1.69
N LEU A 78 -5.29 4.40 -1.88
CA LEU A 78 -5.52 5.44 -0.88
C LEU A 78 -6.91 5.26 -0.27
N ASP A 79 -6.95 5.15 1.05
CA ASP A 79 -8.19 5.13 1.82
C ASP A 79 -8.18 6.34 2.76
N LEU A 80 -9.12 7.24 2.58
CA LEU A 80 -9.23 8.45 3.37
C LEU A 80 -10.48 8.39 4.24
N ARG A 81 -10.28 8.45 5.56
CA ARG A 81 -11.37 8.32 6.52
C ARG A 81 -11.47 9.57 7.39
N ALA A 82 -12.71 9.98 7.68
CA ALA A 82 -12.99 11.06 8.60
C ALA A 82 -12.95 10.54 10.04
N GLY A 83 -12.52 11.41 10.93
CA GLY A 83 -12.48 11.12 12.35
C GLY A 83 -11.18 10.45 12.76
N GLY A 84 -10.94 10.43 14.00
CA GLY A 84 -9.71 9.90 14.55
C GLY A 84 -9.90 8.73 15.46
#